data_8d5be251068a9215bb211a8a8e9757de
#
_entry.id   8d5be251068a9215bb211a8a8e9757de
#
_cell.length_a   1.000
_cell.length_b   1.000
_cell.length_c   1.000
_cell.angle_alpha   90.00
_cell.angle_beta   90.00
_cell.angle_gamma   90.00
#
_symmetry.space_group_name_H-M   'P 1'
#
loop_
_entity.id
_entity.type
_entity.pdbx_description
1 polymer ?
#
loop_
_entity_poly.entity_id
_entity_poly.type
_entity_poly.pdbx_seq_one_letter_code
_entity_poly.pdbx_strand_id
1 'polypeptide(L)'
;MPAAVRPHAVHPASRPGIFRRPASLRGMRYFIREGIEGFKRNGLMSVAAVTITVVTLVALGAAIIVAGTLDTLAGGVERRLHVIVYLRDGLPAGEIDGVRARLTRLPGVTSVVFVSKEAALESFQRRLGGTVNLRGVLSHNPLPASFEVAADRPDYLRAIAEAATALRQVEHASYGAQMADRLVAITRLVRLGGVAISAGLAVVAMIIIVNTIRLTVLARRTEIDIMRLVGATAWFIRWPFVVEGAISGALAGLAALVLVLGMYTWLAWATGGSLPFLPLLSPLQVAVQLAWKLLLWGALIGIAGSLLALRRFLSR
;
A
#
# COMPACT_ATOMS: atom_id res chain seq x y z
N MET A 1 -86.25 41.99 8.00
CA MET A 1 -85.56 40.72 8.32
C MET A 1 -84.53 40.49 7.24
N PRO A 2 -83.22 40.63 7.56
CA PRO A 2 -82.21 40.33 6.61
C PRO A 2 -81.71 38.89 6.83
N ALA A 3 -81.49 38.15 5.74
CA ALA A 3 -81.05 36.78 5.64
C ALA A 3 -79.60 36.60 6.13
N ALA A 4 -79.39 35.61 7.01
CA ALA A 4 -78.08 35.24 7.55
C ALA A 4 -77.26 34.59 6.45
N VAL A 5 -76.07 35.16 6.18
CA VAL A 5 -75.03 34.59 5.36
C VAL A 5 -74.27 33.58 6.22
N ARG A 6 -74.27 32.29 5.83
CA ARG A 6 -73.46 31.22 6.45
C ARG A 6 -72.03 31.38 6.00
N PRO A 7 -71.02 31.28 6.91
CA PRO A 7 -69.63 31.27 6.52
C PRO A 7 -69.27 29.92 5.88
N HIS A 8 -68.65 29.96 4.70
CA HIS A 8 -68.07 28.79 4.03
C HIS A 8 -66.90 28.25 4.87
N ALA A 9 -67.02 26.97 5.26
CA ALA A 9 -65.93 26.24 5.88
C ALA A 9 -64.77 26.12 4.90
N VAL A 10 -63.66 26.76 5.24
CA VAL A 10 -62.37 26.59 4.56
C VAL A 10 -61.83 25.21 4.90
N HIS A 11 -61.87 24.29 3.93
CA HIS A 11 -61.17 23.02 4.05
C HIS A 11 -59.67 23.28 4.18
N PRO A 12 -58.99 22.66 5.17
CA PRO A 12 -57.53 22.73 5.23
C PRO A 12 -56.98 21.99 4.01
N ALA A 13 -56.30 22.74 3.13
CA ALA A 13 -55.57 22.20 2.00
C ALA A 13 -54.59 21.10 2.50
N SER A 14 -54.84 19.88 2.07
CA SER A 14 -53.93 18.75 2.22
C SER A 14 -52.57 19.12 1.66
N ARG A 15 -51.54 19.23 2.53
CA ARG A 15 -50.17 19.42 2.14
C ARG A 15 -49.77 18.24 1.24
N PRO A 16 -49.33 18.46 0.00
CA PRO A 16 -48.77 17.39 -0.80
C PRO A 16 -47.45 16.96 -0.18
N GLY A 17 -47.43 15.78 0.41
CA GLY A 17 -46.26 15.07 0.84
C GLY A 17 -45.46 14.58 -0.37
N ILE A 18 -44.88 15.51 -1.13
CA ILE A 18 -44.06 15.24 -2.30
C ILE A 18 -42.59 15.30 -1.84
N PHE A 19 -41.89 14.18 -2.03
CA PHE A 19 -40.46 13.94 -1.79
C PHE A 19 -40.04 13.23 -0.48
N ARG A 20 -40.68 12.07 -0.21
CA ARG A 20 -40.07 10.96 0.50
C ARG A 20 -40.06 9.72 -0.39
N ARG A 21 -39.16 9.66 -1.37
CA ARG A 21 -38.79 8.42 -2.04
C ARG A 21 -37.26 8.32 -2.08
N PRO A 22 -36.68 7.16 -1.70
CA PRO A 22 -35.26 6.94 -1.83
C PRO A 22 -34.88 7.06 -3.31
N ALA A 23 -33.62 7.48 -3.58
CA ALA A 23 -33.10 7.73 -4.91
C ALA A 23 -33.42 6.58 -5.86
N SER A 24 -34.39 6.80 -6.76
CA SER A 24 -34.66 5.88 -7.84
C SER A 24 -33.45 5.85 -8.79
N LEU A 25 -33.18 4.71 -9.44
CA LEU A 25 -32.09 4.54 -10.42
C LEU A 25 -32.07 5.64 -11.50
N ARG A 26 -33.22 6.27 -11.78
CA ARG A 26 -33.36 7.45 -12.66
C ARG A 26 -32.68 8.69 -12.06
N GLY A 27 -32.78 8.91 -10.75
CA GLY A 27 -32.09 10.02 -10.07
C GLY A 27 -30.55 9.85 -10.09
N MET A 28 -30.07 8.64 -9.91
CA MET A 28 -28.62 8.33 -9.96
C MET A 28 -28.03 8.66 -11.34
N ARG A 29 -28.70 8.27 -12.42
CA ARG A 29 -28.28 8.59 -13.80
C ARG A 29 -28.24 10.09 -14.08
N TYR A 30 -29.18 10.83 -13.54
CA TYR A 30 -29.21 12.30 -13.64
C TYR A 30 -27.96 12.90 -12.95
N PHE A 31 -27.66 12.50 -11.71
CA PHE A 31 -26.54 13.04 -10.97
C PHE A 31 -25.17 12.68 -11.60
N ILE A 32 -25.04 11.45 -12.16
CA ILE A 32 -23.82 11.04 -12.88
C ILE A 32 -23.62 11.90 -14.14
N ARG A 33 -24.68 12.10 -14.92
CA ARG A 33 -24.64 12.93 -16.14
C ARG A 33 -24.29 14.39 -15.81
N GLU A 34 -24.92 14.95 -14.79
CA GLU A 34 -24.68 16.33 -14.32
C GLU A 34 -23.22 16.48 -13.82
N GLY A 35 -22.68 15.48 -13.11
CA GLY A 35 -21.28 15.46 -12.67
C GLY A 35 -20.30 15.45 -13.85
N ILE A 36 -20.58 14.68 -14.90
CA ILE A 36 -19.74 14.62 -16.11
C ILE A 36 -19.82 15.95 -16.90
N GLU A 37 -21.00 16.55 -17.01
CA GLU A 37 -21.19 17.85 -17.67
C GLU A 37 -20.50 18.97 -16.89
N GLY A 38 -20.53 18.93 -15.55
CA GLY A 38 -19.79 19.83 -14.66
C GLY A 38 -18.27 19.77 -14.88
N PHE A 39 -17.74 18.56 -15.01
CA PHE A 39 -16.33 18.33 -15.30
C PHE A 39 -15.87 18.96 -16.63
N LYS A 40 -16.67 18.82 -17.69
CA LYS A 40 -16.36 19.41 -19.01
C LYS A 40 -16.40 20.93 -19.01
N ARG A 41 -17.31 21.55 -18.24
CA ARG A 41 -17.52 23.00 -18.21
C ARG A 41 -16.42 23.76 -17.44
N ASN A 42 -15.81 23.14 -16.44
CA ASN A 42 -14.71 23.70 -15.63
C ASN A 42 -13.33 23.11 -15.98
N GLY A 43 -13.11 22.76 -17.24
CA GLY A 43 -12.01 21.92 -17.72
C GLY A 43 -10.64 22.16 -17.09
N LEU A 44 -10.11 23.39 -17.12
CA LEU A 44 -8.76 23.69 -16.58
C LEU A 44 -8.62 23.42 -15.07
N MET A 45 -9.61 23.80 -14.28
CA MET A 45 -9.56 23.61 -12.82
C MET A 45 -9.77 22.15 -12.42
N SER A 46 -10.66 21.46 -13.11
CA SER A 46 -10.89 20.03 -12.90
C SER A 46 -9.65 19.22 -13.31
N VAL A 47 -8.98 19.59 -14.41
CA VAL A 47 -7.71 18.97 -14.82
C VAL A 47 -6.65 19.19 -13.76
N ALA A 48 -6.47 20.39 -13.23
CA ALA A 48 -5.50 20.66 -12.16
C ALA A 48 -5.77 19.82 -10.90
N ALA A 49 -7.05 19.73 -10.47
CA ALA A 49 -7.44 18.91 -9.33
C ALA A 49 -7.18 17.42 -9.57
N VAL A 50 -7.49 16.91 -10.76
CA VAL A 50 -7.22 15.52 -11.15
C VAL A 50 -5.72 15.28 -11.19
N THR A 51 -4.93 16.16 -11.82
CA THR A 51 -3.48 16.00 -11.97
C THR A 51 -2.79 15.90 -10.60
N ILE A 52 -3.09 16.80 -9.65
CA ILE A 52 -2.47 16.71 -8.33
C ILE A 52 -2.92 15.45 -7.56
N THR A 53 -4.17 15.02 -7.77
CA THR A 53 -4.66 13.77 -7.18
C THR A 53 -3.97 12.56 -7.81
N VAL A 54 -3.71 12.57 -9.12
CA VAL A 54 -2.92 11.54 -9.81
C VAL A 54 -1.51 11.47 -9.22
N VAL A 55 -0.81 12.60 -9.10
CA VAL A 55 0.55 12.64 -8.51
C VAL A 55 0.54 12.08 -7.08
N THR A 56 -0.45 12.45 -6.27
CA THR A 56 -0.63 11.92 -4.91
C THR A 56 -0.77 10.40 -4.92
N LEU A 57 -1.62 9.87 -5.80
CA LEU A 57 -1.91 8.43 -5.87
C LEU A 57 -0.77 7.64 -6.52
N VAL A 58 -0.01 8.23 -7.45
CA VAL A 58 1.22 7.65 -7.99
C VAL A 58 2.27 7.50 -6.89
N ALA A 59 2.48 8.55 -6.07
CA ALA A 59 3.39 8.48 -4.94
C ALA A 59 2.99 7.38 -3.93
N LEU A 60 1.70 7.28 -3.61
CA LEU A 60 1.17 6.23 -2.75
C LEU A 60 1.34 4.84 -3.36
N GLY A 61 1.02 4.67 -4.65
CA GLY A 61 1.17 3.41 -5.38
C GLY A 61 2.61 2.95 -5.44
N ALA A 62 3.55 3.85 -5.74
CA ALA A 62 4.97 3.58 -5.75
C ALA A 62 5.48 3.13 -4.35
N ALA A 63 5.06 3.82 -3.29
CA ALA A 63 5.42 3.45 -1.93
C ALA A 63 4.90 2.06 -1.54
N ILE A 64 3.68 1.70 -1.96
CA ILE A 64 3.09 0.37 -1.73
C ILE A 64 3.88 -0.72 -2.46
N ILE A 65 4.28 -0.48 -3.73
CA ILE A 65 5.06 -1.45 -4.52
C ILE A 65 6.43 -1.65 -3.89
N VAL A 66 7.15 -0.56 -3.59
CA VAL A 66 8.49 -0.65 -3.00
C VAL A 66 8.45 -1.38 -1.66
N ALA A 67 7.51 -1.01 -0.79
CA ALA A 67 7.33 -1.70 0.50
C ALA A 67 7.02 -3.19 0.32
N GLY A 68 6.10 -3.54 -0.61
CA GLY A 68 5.75 -4.93 -0.88
C GLY A 68 6.91 -5.75 -1.46
N THR A 69 7.74 -5.15 -2.31
CA THR A 69 8.96 -5.80 -2.84
C THR A 69 9.97 -6.05 -1.72
N LEU A 70 10.18 -5.07 -0.84
CA LEU A 70 11.07 -5.21 0.32
C LEU A 70 10.55 -6.27 1.30
N ASP A 71 9.22 -6.32 1.57
CA ASP A 71 8.60 -7.37 2.39
C ASP A 71 8.84 -8.77 1.79
N THR A 72 8.74 -8.89 0.46
CA THR A 72 8.98 -10.17 -0.23
C THR A 72 10.45 -10.59 -0.14
N LEU A 73 11.38 -9.64 -0.26
CA LEU A 73 12.81 -9.87 -0.06
C LEU A 73 13.10 -10.30 1.38
N ALA A 74 12.54 -9.59 2.37
CA ALA A 74 12.68 -9.94 3.78
C ALA A 74 12.13 -11.34 4.07
N GLY A 75 10.92 -11.67 3.60
CA GLY A 75 10.33 -13.00 3.74
C GLY A 75 11.08 -14.12 3.00
N GLY A 76 11.80 -13.78 1.93
CA GLY A 76 12.71 -14.72 1.25
C GLY A 76 13.94 -15.08 2.11
N VAL A 77 14.43 -14.14 2.90
CA VAL A 77 15.50 -14.35 3.88
C VAL A 77 14.99 -15.18 5.07
N GLU A 78 13.79 -14.85 5.57
CA GLU A 78 13.14 -15.59 6.68
C GLU A 78 12.78 -17.03 6.33
N ARG A 79 12.45 -17.35 5.06
CA ARG A 79 12.13 -18.73 4.63
C ARG A 79 13.30 -19.69 4.71
N ARG A 80 14.52 -19.21 4.84
CA ARG A 80 15.69 -19.99 5.21
C ARG A 80 15.87 -19.92 6.72
N LEU A 81 14.98 -20.55 7.48
CA LEU A 81 14.98 -20.64 8.94
C LEU A 81 16.20 -21.42 9.46
N HIS A 82 17.41 -20.98 9.10
CA HIS A 82 18.65 -21.63 9.47
C HIS A 82 19.54 -20.69 10.23
N VAL A 83 20.04 -21.17 11.36
CA VAL A 83 21.16 -20.56 12.08
C VAL A 83 22.43 -21.25 11.60
N ILE A 84 23.39 -20.50 11.09
CA ILE A 84 24.72 -21.02 10.75
C ILE A 84 25.60 -20.81 11.97
N VAL A 85 26.00 -21.89 12.58
CA VAL A 85 26.87 -21.92 13.77
C VAL A 85 28.30 -22.26 13.32
N TYR A 86 29.16 -21.28 13.27
CA TYR A 86 30.56 -21.46 12.88
C TYR A 86 31.39 -22.03 14.06
N LEU A 87 32.12 -23.08 13.78
CA LEU A 87 32.95 -23.75 14.77
C LEU A 87 34.38 -23.18 14.77
N ARG A 88 34.98 -23.17 15.91
CA ARG A 88 36.44 -22.88 16.02
C ARG A 88 37.24 -23.93 15.30
N ASP A 89 38.38 -23.52 14.77
CA ASP A 89 39.30 -24.43 14.07
C ASP A 89 39.97 -25.43 15.03
N GLY A 90 40.23 -26.63 14.52
CA GLY A 90 40.99 -27.65 15.25
C GLY A 90 40.21 -28.42 16.31
N LEU A 91 38.90 -28.39 16.30
CA LEU A 91 38.07 -29.16 17.23
C LEU A 91 38.17 -30.69 16.94
N PRO A 92 38.37 -31.54 17.94
CA PRO A 92 38.29 -32.98 17.79
C PRO A 92 36.84 -33.43 17.50
N ALA A 93 36.67 -34.56 16.80
CA ALA A 93 35.39 -35.09 16.39
C ALA A 93 34.37 -35.24 17.55
N GLY A 94 34.87 -35.69 18.73
CA GLY A 94 34.01 -35.81 19.92
C GLY A 94 33.44 -34.51 20.44
N GLU A 95 34.16 -33.37 20.28
CA GLU A 95 33.63 -32.05 20.64
C GLU A 95 32.61 -31.57 19.64
N ILE A 96 32.80 -31.84 18.34
CA ILE A 96 31.86 -31.54 17.28
C ILE A 96 30.51 -32.27 17.52
N ASP A 97 30.60 -33.56 17.89
CA ASP A 97 29.38 -34.34 18.22
C ASP A 97 28.71 -33.83 19.51
N GLY A 98 29.52 -33.39 20.49
CA GLY A 98 29.00 -32.74 21.70
C GLY A 98 28.24 -31.44 21.40
N VAL A 99 28.73 -30.61 20.47
CA VAL A 99 28.03 -29.41 20.00
C VAL A 99 26.72 -29.77 19.29
N ARG A 100 26.78 -30.76 18.37
CA ARG A 100 25.59 -31.27 17.67
C ARG A 100 24.50 -31.69 18.66
N ALA A 101 24.84 -32.49 19.65
CA ALA A 101 23.90 -32.99 20.65
C ALA A 101 23.27 -31.86 21.48
N ARG A 102 24.03 -30.81 21.80
CA ARG A 102 23.51 -29.65 22.51
C ARG A 102 22.56 -28.82 21.62
N LEU A 103 22.92 -28.55 20.36
CA LEU A 103 22.09 -27.82 19.40
C LEU A 103 20.76 -28.53 19.12
N THR A 104 20.80 -29.88 18.99
CA THR A 104 19.56 -30.66 18.75
C THR A 104 18.60 -30.63 19.94
N ARG A 105 19.07 -30.35 21.15
CA ARG A 105 18.22 -30.24 22.35
C ARG A 105 17.59 -28.86 22.55
N LEU A 106 17.97 -27.88 21.76
CA LEU A 106 17.40 -26.52 21.89
C LEU A 106 15.92 -26.49 21.43
N PRO A 107 15.08 -25.72 22.13
CA PRO A 107 13.67 -25.58 21.74
C PRO A 107 13.54 -25.02 20.33
N GLY A 108 12.65 -25.59 19.53
CA GLY A 108 12.34 -25.12 18.19
C GLY A 108 13.34 -25.56 17.11
N VAL A 109 14.34 -26.38 17.42
CA VAL A 109 15.26 -26.96 16.44
C VAL A 109 14.62 -28.17 15.77
N THR A 110 14.57 -28.16 14.42
CA THR A 110 14.03 -29.25 13.60
C THR A 110 15.11 -30.13 12.98
N SER A 111 16.23 -29.55 12.62
CA SER A 111 17.37 -30.32 12.10
C SER A 111 18.69 -29.62 12.36
N VAL A 112 19.77 -30.42 12.49
CA VAL A 112 21.17 -29.96 12.66
C VAL A 112 22.01 -30.69 11.64
N VAL A 113 22.50 -29.98 10.63
CA VAL A 113 23.33 -30.52 9.54
C VAL A 113 24.76 -30.01 9.71
N PHE A 114 25.73 -30.92 9.75
CA PHE A 114 27.15 -30.54 9.78
C PHE A 114 27.65 -30.26 8.36
N VAL A 115 28.31 -29.13 8.19
CA VAL A 115 28.97 -28.73 6.94
C VAL A 115 30.47 -28.65 7.19
N SER A 116 31.24 -29.55 6.55
CA SER A 116 32.70 -29.52 6.66
C SER A 116 33.26 -28.30 5.93
N LYS A 117 34.54 -27.99 6.20
CA LYS A 117 35.25 -26.90 5.51
C LYS A 117 35.25 -27.08 3.99
N GLU A 118 35.42 -28.32 3.52
CA GLU A 118 35.43 -28.67 2.10
C GLU A 118 34.06 -28.48 1.47
N ALA A 119 33.00 -28.93 2.16
CA ALA A 119 31.62 -28.77 1.69
C ALA A 119 31.21 -27.29 1.68
N ALA A 120 31.67 -26.50 2.66
CA ALA A 120 31.46 -25.05 2.70
C ALA A 120 32.08 -24.35 1.47
N LEU A 121 33.36 -24.71 1.15
CA LEU A 121 34.05 -24.16 -0.01
C LEU A 121 33.37 -24.53 -1.33
N GLU A 122 32.93 -25.77 -1.48
CA GLU A 122 32.21 -26.23 -2.66
C GLU A 122 30.87 -25.53 -2.82
N SER A 123 30.14 -25.37 -1.73
CA SER A 123 28.86 -24.61 -1.72
C SER A 123 29.08 -23.14 -2.10
N PHE A 124 30.15 -22.55 -1.62
CA PHE A 124 30.55 -21.17 -1.94
C PHE A 124 30.90 -21.02 -3.44
N GLN A 125 31.70 -21.96 -4.00
CA GLN A 125 32.02 -21.97 -5.43
C GLN A 125 30.78 -22.11 -6.31
N ARG A 126 29.85 -22.99 -5.95
CA ARG A 126 28.57 -23.13 -6.67
C ARG A 126 27.75 -21.85 -6.68
N ARG A 127 27.71 -21.10 -5.55
CA ARG A 127 27.00 -19.81 -5.45
C ARG A 127 27.62 -18.69 -6.30
N LEU A 128 28.95 -18.75 -6.55
CA LEU A 128 29.67 -17.82 -7.42
C LEU A 128 29.53 -18.16 -8.93
N GLY A 129 28.65 -19.07 -9.28
CA GLY A 129 28.38 -19.45 -10.67
C GLY A 129 29.40 -20.41 -11.28
N GLY A 130 30.25 -21.05 -10.46
CA GLY A 130 31.18 -22.11 -10.88
C GLY A 130 32.37 -21.64 -11.76
N THR A 131 32.44 -20.35 -12.09
CA THR A 131 33.45 -19.80 -13.00
C THR A 131 34.81 -19.57 -12.35
N VAL A 132 34.88 -19.54 -11.01
CA VAL A 132 36.09 -19.28 -10.25
C VAL A 132 36.54 -20.55 -9.54
N ASN A 133 37.67 -21.11 -9.96
CA ASN A 133 38.27 -22.25 -9.27
C ASN A 133 39.06 -21.79 -8.02
N LEU A 134 38.35 -21.63 -6.91
CA LEU A 134 38.93 -21.16 -5.64
C LEU A 134 39.95 -22.12 -5.06
N ARG A 135 39.85 -23.43 -5.36
CA ARG A 135 40.84 -24.44 -4.87
C ARG A 135 42.24 -24.25 -5.48
N GLY A 136 42.31 -23.63 -6.69
CA GLY A 136 43.59 -23.34 -7.35
C GLY A 136 44.22 -22.02 -6.93
N VAL A 137 43.44 -21.12 -6.32
CA VAL A 137 43.88 -19.76 -5.96
C VAL A 137 44.19 -19.65 -4.45
N LEU A 138 43.51 -20.42 -3.61
CA LEU A 138 43.68 -20.37 -2.16
C LEU A 138 44.69 -21.43 -1.70
N SER A 139 45.75 -21.01 -1.01
CA SER A 139 46.76 -21.90 -0.41
C SER A 139 46.18 -22.77 0.70
N HIS A 140 45.14 -22.32 1.38
CA HIS A 140 44.37 -23.02 2.41
C HIS A 140 42.91 -22.58 2.40
N ASN A 141 42.06 -23.46 2.89
CA ASN A 141 40.63 -23.14 2.98
C ASN A 141 40.36 -22.18 4.17
N PRO A 142 39.94 -20.91 3.93
CA PRO A 142 39.69 -19.96 5.00
C PRO A 142 38.32 -20.14 5.65
N LEU A 143 37.46 -21.02 5.12
CA LEU A 143 36.10 -21.20 5.65
C LEU A 143 36.12 -22.17 6.82
N PRO A 144 35.53 -21.83 7.97
CA PRO A 144 35.39 -22.72 9.11
C PRO A 144 34.34 -23.80 8.84
N ALA A 145 34.44 -24.93 9.58
CA ALA A 145 33.32 -25.87 9.63
C ALA A 145 32.15 -25.26 10.37
N SER A 146 30.94 -25.67 10.01
CA SER A 146 29.72 -25.07 10.59
C SER A 146 28.61 -26.10 10.77
N PHE A 147 27.63 -25.75 11.63
CA PHE A 147 26.33 -26.41 11.67
C PHE A 147 25.29 -25.53 11.06
N GLU A 148 24.48 -26.07 10.13
CA GLU A 148 23.25 -25.47 9.68
C GLU A 148 22.12 -26.00 10.55
N VAL A 149 21.55 -25.12 11.39
CA VAL A 149 20.49 -25.45 12.35
C VAL A 149 19.19 -24.90 11.83
N ALA A 150 18.25 -25.76 11.45
CA ALA A 150 16.92 -25.36 11.03
C ALA A 150 16.00 -25.19 12.24
N ALA A 151 15.18 -24.15 12.24
CA ALA A 151 14.14 -23.91 13.24
C ALA A 151 12.74 -24.09 12.64
N ASP A 152 11.75 -24.43 13.46
CA ASP A 152 10.36 -24.55 13.06
C ASP A 152 9.68 -23.17 12.93
N ARG A 153 10.19 -22.16 13.66
CA ARG A 153 9.63 -20.80 13.68
C ARG A 153 10.73 -19.74 13.74
N PRO A 154 10.51 -18.57 13.09
CA PRO A 154 11.46 -17.46 13.09
C PRO A 154 11.86 -16.98 14.48
N ASP A 155 10.90 -16.99 15.41
CA ASP A 155 11.08 -16.50 16.78
C ASP A 155 12.19 -17.24 17.56
N TYR A 156 12.47 -18.51 17.19
CA TYR A 156 13.52 -19.31 17.82
C TYR A 156 14.92 -19.04 17.29
N LEU A 157 15.06 -18.46 16.07
CA LEU A 157 16.38 -18.26 15.45
C LEU A 157 17.33 -17.45 16.33
N ARG A 158 16.81 -16.40 16.96
CA ARG A 158 17.60 -15.55 17.85
C ARG A 158 18.03 -16.30 19.11
N ALA A 159 17.13 -17.00 19.75
CA ALA A 159 17.41 -17.76 20.97
C ALA A 159 18.40 -18.90 20.69
N ILE A 160 18.24 -19.59 19.53
CA ILE A 160 19.17 -20.63 19.08
C ILE A 160 20.58 -20.04 18.84
N ALA A 161 20.68 -18.89 18.15
CA ALA A 161 21.95 -18.25 17.87
C ALA A 161 22.67 -17.77 19.15
N GLU A 162 21.93 -17.17 20.10
CA GLU A 162 22.44 -16.73 21.38
C GLU A 162 22.91 -17.94 22.21
N ALA A 163 22.11 -19.01 22.27
CA ALA A 163 22.49 -20.25 22.97
C ALA A 163 23.71 -20.95 22.32
N ALA A 164 23.79 -20.95 20.98
CA ALA A 164 24.93 -21.49 20.24
C ALA A 164 26.21 -20.68 20.50
N THR A 165 26.13 -19.35 20.51
CA THR A 165 27.28 -18.46 20.73
C THR A 165 27.84 -18.60 22.17
N ALA A 166 27.03 -19.03 23.13
CA ALA A 166 27.47 -19.30 24.50
C ALA A 166 28.33 -20.54 24.62
N LEU A 167 28.40 -21.39 23.59
CA LEU A 167 29.26 -22.60 23.59
C LEU A 167 30.71 -22.23 23.28
N ARG A 168 31.65 -22.71 24.09
CA ARG A 168 33.10 -22.41 23.93
C ARG A 168 33.68 -22.86 22.59
N GLN A 169 33.11 -23.89 21.98
CA GLN A 169 33.51 -24.48 20.70
C GLN A 169 33.03 -23.66 19.50
N VAL A 170 32.07 -22.72 19.71
CA VAL A 170 31.51 -21.88 18.68
C VAL A 170 32.30 -20.58 18.59
N GLU A 171 32.68 -20.18 17.40
CA GLU A 171 33.31 -18.90 17.14
C GLU A 171 32.23 -17.79 16.97
N HIS A 172 31.24 -18.09 16.16
CA HIS A 172 30.17 -17.16 15.87
C HIS A 172 28.92 -17.93 15.40
N ALA A 173 27.74 -17.43 15.75
CA ALA A 173 26.47 -17.91 15.19
C ALA A 173 25.76 -16.79 14.46
N SER A 174 25.41 -17.03 13.21
CA SER A 174 24.72 -16.07 12.35
C SER A 174 23.39 -16.66 11.87
N TYR A 175 22.32 -15.90 11.99
CA TYR A 175 20.98 -16.34 11.59
C TYR A 175 20.32 -15.40 10.57
N GLY A 176 21.11 -14.67 9.80
CA GLY A 176 20.57 -13.77 8.75
C GLY A 176 19.67 -12.63 9.27
N ALA A 177 19.32 -12.63 10.55
CA ALA A 177 18.39 -11.67 11.14
C ALA A 177 18.90 -10.24 11.10
N GLN A 178 20.20 -10.00 11.22
CA GLN A 178 20.74 -8.64 11.09
C GLN A 178 20.40 -8.02 9.73
N MET A 179 20.37 -8.86 8.68
CA MET A 179 19.96 -8.42 7.35
C MET A 179 18.42 -8.28 7.28
N ALA A 180 17.68 -9.23 7.85
CA ALA A 180 16.22 -9.18 7.92
C ALA A 180 15.74 -7.97 8.74
N ASP A 181 16.31 -7.72 9.92
CA ASP A 181 15.98 -6.58 10.76
C ASP A 181 16.24 -5.24 10.06
N ARG A 182 17.35 -5.13 9.32
CA ARG A 182 17.65 -3.94 8.50
C ARG A 182 16.64 -3.78 7.37
N LEU A 183 16.27 -4.86 6.68
CA LEU A 183 15.24 -4.82 5.63
C LEU A 183 13.88 -4.41 6.20
N VAL A 184 13.47 -4.96 7.32
CA VAL A 184 12.23 -4.59 8.02
C VAL A 184 12.25 -3.11 8.43
N ALA A 185 13.38 -2.61 8.96
CA ALA A 185 13.54 -1.20 9.32
C ALA A 185 13.43 -0.28 8.10
N ILE A 186 14.09 -0.65 6.97
CA ILE A 186 14.01 0.09 5.71
C ILE A 186 12.57 0.07 5.17
N THR A 187 11.92 -1.09 5.16
CA THR A 187 10.51 -1.22 4.72
C THR A 187 9.59 -0.32 5.54
N ARG A 188 9.78 -0.31 6.87
CA ARG A 188 9.01 0.57 7.76
C ARG A 188 9.25 2.05 7.44
N LEU A 189 10.50 2.45 7.21
CA LEU A 189 10.85 3.83 6.84
C LEU A 189 10.21 4.22 5.50
N VAL A 190 10.31 3.36 4.47
CA VAL A 190 9.70 3.57 3.15
C VAL A 190 8.18 3.68 3.26
N ARG A 191 7.56 2.79 4.04
CA ARG A 191 6.10 2.79 4.25
C ARG A 191 5.64 4.07 4.97
N LEU A 192 6.29 4.44 6.07
CA LEU A 192 5.95 5.66 6.83
C LEU A 192 6.23 6.92 6.01
N GLY A 193 7.39 7.00 5.34
CA GLY A 193 7.75 8.12 4.47
C GLY A 193 6.79 8.25 3.29
N GLY A 194 6.46 7.15 2.63
CA GLY A 194 5.52 7.13 1.52
C GLY A 194 4.11 7.57 1.94
N VAL A 195 3.63 7.10 3.09
CA VAL A 195 2.33 7.54 3.65
C VAL A 195 2.37 9.01 4.03
N ALA A 196 3.45 9.50 4.67
CA ALA A 196 3.57 10.90 5.05
C ALA A 196 3.59 11.85 3.84
N ILE A 197 4.37 11.52 2.80
CA ILE A 197 4.40 12.28 1.55
C ILE A 197 3.03 12.27 0.88
N SER A 198 2.40 11.09 0.76
CA SER A 198 1.08 10.97 0.15
C SER A 198 0.00 11.73 0.93
N ALA A 199 0.07 11.74 2.27
CA ALA A 199 -0.83 12.53 3.11
C ALA A 199 -0.63 14.04 2.89
N GLY A 200 0.62 14.52 2.82
CA GLY A 200 0.92 15.91 2.51
C GLY A 200 0.38 16.33 1.13
N LEU A 201 0.62 15.52 0.11
CA LEU A 201 0.07 15.76 -1.24
C LEU A 201 -1.46 15.68 -1.28
N ALA A 202 -2.09 14.79 -0.50
CA ALA A 202 -3.54 14.70 -0.39
C ALA A 202 -4.16 15.96 0.22
N VAL A 203 -3.49 16.60 1.18
CA VAL A 203 -3.92 17.91 1.72
C VAL A 203 -3.87 18.98 0.63
N VAL A 204 -2.82 19.03 -0.18
CA VAL A 204 -2.71 19.97 -1.31
C VAL A 204 -3.81 19.69 -2.34
N ALA A 205 -4.02 18.42 -2.71
CA ALA A 205 -5.11 18.02 -3.61
C ALA A 205 -6.48 18.46 -3.07
N MET A 206 -6.72 18.27 -1.78
CA MET A 206 -7.96 18.67 -1.12
C MET A 206 -8.18 20.19 -1.16
N ILE A 207 -7.14 21.00 -0.96
CA ILE A 207 -7.23 22.47 -1.07
C ILE A 207 -7.61 22.87 -2.49
N ILE A 208 -7.02 22.24 -3.51
CA ILE A 208 -7.34 22.52 -4.92
C ILE A 208 -8.78 22.12 -5.24
N ILE A 209 -9.23 20.94 -4.79
CA ILE A 209 -10.62 20.48 -4.95
C ILE A 209 -11.59 21.47 -4.29
N VAL A 210 -11.31 21.92 -3.07
CA VAL A 210 -12.12 22.91 -2.35
C VAL A 210 -12.23 24.19 -3.16
N ASN A 211 -11.13 24.71 -3.71
CA ASN A 211 -11.15 25.91 -4.55
C ASN A 211 -11.92 25.72 -5.84
N THR A 212 -11.74 24.57 -6.50
CA THR A 212 -12.47 24.23 -7.74
C THR A 212 -13.98 24.20 -7.50
N ILE A 213 -14.42 23.51 -6.45
CA ILE A 213 -15.85 23.42 -6.10
C ILE A 213 -16.42 24.77 -5.69
N ARG A 214 -15.64 25.58 -4.94
CA ARG A 214 -16.03 26.94 -4.60
C ARG A 214 -16.36 27.76 -5.84
N LEU A 215 -15.49 27.74 -6.84
CA LEU A 215 -15.69 28.48 -8.08
C LEU A 215 -16.86 27.93 -8.90
N THR A 216 -17.03 26.60 -8.92
CA THR A 216 -18.20 25.96 -9.55
C THR A 216 -19.51 26.38 -8.88
N VAL A 217 -19.57 26.42 -7.54
CA VAL A 217 -20.76 26.88 -6.79
C VAL A 217 -21.02 28.35 -7.06
N LEU A 218 -20.00 29.20 -7.11
CA LEU A 218 -20.16 30.64 -7.45
C LEU A 218 -20.65 30.83 -8.87
N ALA A 219 -20.16 30.07 -9.83
CA ALA A 219 -20.63 30.11 -11.22
C ALA A 219 -22.10 29.68 -11.39
N ARG A 220 -22.58 28.80 -10.50
CA ARG A 220 -23.97 28.28 -10.51
C ARG A 220 -24.87 28.88 -9.43
N ARG A 221 -24.48 30.02 -8.82
CA ARG A 221 -25.21 30.58 -7.68
C ARG A 221 -26.69 30.85 -7.98
N THR A 222 -27.02 31.37 -9.19
CA THR A 222 -28.39 31.66 -9.60
C THR A 222 -29.25 30.39 -9.66
N GLU A 223 -28.70 29.30 -10.21
CA GLU A 223 -29.39 27.99 -10.27
C GLU A 223 -29.65 27.47 -8.84
N ILE A 224 -28.66 27.60 -7.95
CA ILE A 224 -28.75 27.18 -6.54
C ILE A 224 -29.81 28.01 -5.79
N ASP A 225 -29.87 29.32 -6.02
CA ASP A 225 -30.87 30.22 -5.40
C ASP A 225 -32.27 29.87 -5.85
N ILE A 226 -32.51 29.61 -7.15
CA ILE A 226 -33.77 29.12 -7.66
C ILE A 226 -34.18 27.80 -6.99
N MET A 227 -33.26 26.84 -6.88
CA MET A 227 -33.52 25.56 -6.20
C MET A 227 -33.92 25.75 -4.72
N ARG A 228 -33.31 26.72 -4.02
CA ARG A 228 -33.69 27.08 -2.63
C ARG A 228 -35.10 27.68 -2.58
N LEU A 229 -35.44 28.56 -3.50
CA LEU A 229 -36.75 29.19 -3.56
C LEU A 229 -37.89 28.19 -3.79
N VAL A 230 -37.65 27.13 -4.59
CA VAL A 230 -38.62 26.05 -4.79
C VAL A 230 -38.61 24.98 -3.69
N GLY A 231 -37.83 25.18 -2.60
CA GLY A 231 -37.83 24.32 -1.42
C GLY A 231 -36.90 23.11 -1.49
N ALA A 232 -35.88 23.09 -2.36
CA ALA A 232 -34.91 22.02 -2.41
C ALA A 232 -34.09 21.93 -1.10
N THR A 233 -33.91 20.72 -0.59
CA THR A 233 -33.10 20.50 0.61
C THR A 233 -31.64 20.80 0.35
N ALA A 234 -30.89 21.26 1.40
CA ALA A 234 -29.45 21.52 1.29
C ALA A 234 -28.66 20.28 0.83
N TRP A 235 -29.10 19.07 1.19
CA TRP A 235 -28.47 17.83 0.77
C TRP A 235 -28.67 17.55 -0.73
N PHE A 236 -29.84 17.84 -1.27
CA PHE A 236 -30.15 17.73 -2.70
C PHE A 236 -29.24 18.64 -3.55
N ILE A 237 -28.99 19.86 -3.06
CA ILE A 237 -28.09 20.82 -3.72
C ILE A 237 -26.64 20.38 -3.67
N ARG A 238 -26.23 19.70 -2.59
CA ARG A 238 -24.81 19.25 -2.38
C ARG A 238 -24.45 18.01 -3.18
N TRP A 239 -25.40 17.11 -3.41
CA TRP A 239 -25.15 15.78 -3.98
C TRP A 239 -24.42 15.79 -5.33
N PRO A 240 -24.77 16.65 -6.32
CA PRO A 240 -24.06 16.71 -7.59
C PRO A 240 -22.57 16.98 -7.45
N PHE A 241 -22.17 17.88 -6.56
CA PHE A 241 -20.78 18.23 -6.32
C PHE A 241 -19.98 17.09 -5.63
N VAL A 242 -20.64 16.34 -4.75
CA VAL A 242 -20.02 15.17 -4.12
C VAL A 242 -19.78 14.07 -5.15
N VAL A 243 -20.73 13.85 -6.06
CA VAL A 243 -20.61 12.91 -7.17
C VAL A 243 -19.51 13.36 -8.14
N GLU A 244 -19.44 14.65 -8.48
CA GLU A 244 -18.39 15.24 -9.32
C GLU A 244 -17.00 14.98 -8.71
N GLY A 245 -16.84 15.22 -7.39
CA GLY A 245 -15.59 14.93 -6.68
C GLY A 245 -15.25 13.45 -6.66
N ALA A 246 -16.23 12.58 -6.44
CA ALA A 246 -16.02 11.12 -6.45
C ALA A 246 -15.56 10.62 -7.83
N ILE A 247 -16.20 11.10 -8.91
CA ILE A 247 -15.85 10.75 -10.29
C ILE A 247 -14.43 11.25 -10.61
N SER A 248 -14.13 12.52 -10.30
CA SER A 248 -12.80 13.10 -10.53
C SER A 248 -11.71 12.35 -9.78
N GLY A 249 -11.97 11.98 -8.53
CA GLY A 249 -11.07 11.17 -7.72
C GLY A 249 -10.88 9.75 -8.26
N ALA A 250 -11.96 9.10 -8.70
CA ALA A 250 -11.89 7.76 -9.31
C ALA A 250 -11.13 7.79 -10.66
N LEU A 251 -11.33 8.81 -11.49
CA LEU A 251 -10.57 9.02 -12.73
C LEU A 251 -9.08 9.24 -12.44
N ALA A 252 -8.77 10.02 -11.41
CA ALA A 252 -7.39 10.17 -10.96
C ALA A 252 -6.78 8.84 -10.48
N GLY A 253 -7.56 8.03 -9.76
CA GLY A 253 -7.16 6.68 -9.33
C GLY A 253 -6.87 5.75 -10.51
N LEU A 254 -7.71 5.78 -11.54
CA LEU A 254 -7.50 5.00 -12.76
C LEU A 254 -6.25 5.46 -13.54
N ALA A 255 -6.07 6.77 -13.70
CA ALA A 255 -4.89 7.33 -14.37
C ALA A 255 -3.60 6.99 -13.58
N ALA A 256 -3.63 7.11 -12.25
CA ALA A 256 -2.52 6.73 -11.39
C ALA A 256 -2.19 5.23 -11.52
N LEU A 257 -3.21 4.36 -11.57
CA LEU A 257 -3.03 2.93 -11.76
C LEU A 257 -2.31 2.63 -13.07
N VAL A 258 -2.75 3.25 -14.19
CA VAL A 258 -2.12 3.07 -15.51
C VAL A 258 -0.66 3.53 -15.49
N LEU A 259 -0.37 4.69 -14.89
CA LEU A 259 0.99 5.22 -14.80
C LEU A 259 1.90 4.34 -13.94
N VAL A 260 1.42 3.91 -12.77
CA VAL A 260 2.20 3.06 -11.85
C VAL A 260 2.48 1.70 -12.49
N LEU A 261 1.48 1.07 -13.12
CA LEU A 261 1.65 -0.20 -13.81
C LEU A 261 2.56 -0.06 -15.04
N GLY A 262 2.40 1.00 -15.81
CA GLY A 262 3.28 1.29 -16.95
C GLY A 262 4.73 1.43 -16.52
N MET A 263 4.99 2.19 -15.46
CA MET A 263 6.33 2.35 -14.90
C MET A 263 6.89 1.03 -14.33
N TYR A 264 6.05 0.24 -13.64
CA TYR A 264 6.43 -1.05 -13.10
C TYR A 264 6.79 -2.06 -14.20
N THR A 265 5.95 -2.18 -15.23
CA THR A 265 6.20 -3.10 -16.37
C THR A 265 7.41 -2.67 -17.19
N TRP A 266 7.59 -1.36 -17.41
CA TRP A 266 8.78 -0.82 -18.06
C TRP A 266 10.04 -1.13 -17.26
N LEU A 267 10.03 -0.92 -15.95
CA LEU A 267 11.16 -1.25 -15.08
C LEU A 267 11.45 -2.77 -15.11
N ALA A 268 10.43 -3.61 -15.03
CA ALA A 268 10.57 -5.06 -15.10
C ALA A 268 11.18 -5.52 -16.45
N TRP A 269 10.79 -4.87 -17.56
CA TRP A 269 11.35 -5.12 -18.88
C TRP A 269 12.79 -4.60 -18.98
N ALA A 270 13.07 -3.39 -18.52
CA ALA A 270 14.40 -2.77 -18.59
C ALA A 270 15.45 -3.52 -17.75
N THR A 271 15.02 -4.12 -16.63
CA THR A 271 15.90 -4.97 -15.80
C THR A 271 16.10 -6.37 -16.39
N GLY A 272 15.25 -6.81 -17.34
CA GLY A 272 15.42 -7.92 -18.29
C GLY A 272 16.10 -9.20 -17.81
N GLY A 273 15.85 -9.64 -16.58
CA GLY A 273 16.55 -10.80 -16.01
C GLY A 273 17.96 -10.52 -15.49
N SER A 274 18.47 -9.29 -15.60
CA SER A 274 19.77 -8.87 -15.05
C SER A 274 19.83 -8.91 -13.52
N LEU A 275 18.66 -8.99 -12.88
CA LEU A 275 18.52 -9.04 -11.41
C LEU A 275 17.69 -10.27 -10.98
N PRO A 276 18.23 -11.50 -11.13
CA PRO A 276 17.50 -12.72 -10.80
C PRO A 276 17.18 -12.86 -9.30
N PHE A 277 17.77 -12.02 -8.46
CA PHE A 277 17.52 -11.96 -7.01
C PHE A 277 16.33 -11.05 -6.64
N LEU A 278 15.78 -10.26 -7.59
CA LEU A 278 14.62 -9.40 -7.31
C LEU A 278 13.32 -10.20 -7.57
N PRO A 279 12.57 -10.57 -6.53
CA PRO A 279 11.30 -11.28 -6.70
C PRO A 279 10.24 -10.28 -7.18
N LEU A 280 10.24 -9.99 -8.48
CA LEU A 280 9.21 -9.16 -9.09
C LEU A 280 7.88 -9.94 -9.09
N LEU A 281 6.86 -9.35 -8.48
CA LEU A 281 5.50 -9.87 -8.53
C LEU A 281 4.98 -9.83 -9.97
N SER A 282 4.11 -10.75 -10.35
CA SER A 282 3.50 -10.68 -11.69
C SER A 282 2.74 -9.34 -11.83
N PRO A 283 2.81 -8.69 -13.02
CA PRO A 283 2.12 -7.41 -13.25
C PRO A 283 0.63 -7.47 -12.95
N LEU A 284 -0.01 -8.62 -13.19
CA LEU A 284 -1.42 -8.84 -12.90
C LEU A 284 -1.70 -8.83 -11.39
N GLN A 285 -0.85 -9.45 -10.57
CA GLN A 285 -1.00 -9.42 -9.11
C GLN A 285 -0.86 -8.01 -8.55
N VAL A 286 0.13 -7.26 -9.06
CA VAL A 286 0.30 -5.85 -8.70
C VAL A 286 -0.91 -5.03 -9.12
N ALA A 287 -1.43 -5.23 -10.34
CA ALA A 287 -2.61 -4.54 -10.85
C ALA A 287 -3.82 -4.77 -9.95
N VAL A 288 -4.15 -6.02 -9.63
CA VAL A 288 -5.31 -6.36 -8.80
C VAL A 288 -5.16 -5.78 -7.38
N GLN A 289 -3.97 -5.84 -6.80
CA GLN A 289 -3.73 -5.31 -5.45
C GLN A 289 -3.81 -3.79 -5.38
N LEU A 290 -3.36 -3.08 -6.43
CA LEU A 290 -3.37 -1.62 -6.45
C LEU A 290 -4.70 -1.04 -6.92
N ALA A 291 -5.39 -1.67 -7.86
CA ALA A 291 -6.57 -1.12 -8.51
C ALA A 291 -7.61 -0.65 -7.50
N TRP A 292 -8.07 -1.53 -6.62
CA TRP A 292 -9.09 -1.18 -5.63
C TRP A 292 -8.62 -0.13 -4.62
N LYS A 293 -7.32 -0.17 -4.23
CA LYS A 293 -6.74 0.79 -3.29
C LYS A 293 -6.69 2.19 -3.89
N LEU A 294 -6.14 2.33 -5.10
CA LEU A 294 -6.00 3.63 -5.76
C LEU A 294 -7.36 4.23 -6.13
N LEU A 295 -8.31 3.41 -6.60
CA LEU A 295 -9.67 3.86 -6.89
C LEU A 295 -10.41 4.30 -5.62
N LEU A 296 -10.30 3.53 -4.54
CA LEU A 296 -10.92 3.85 -3.25
C LEU A 296 -10.33 5.14 -2.67
N TRP A 297 -9.00 5.25 -2.57
CA TRP A 297 -8.35 6.44 -2.03
C TRP A 297 -8.58 7.68 -2.89
N GLY A 298 -8.58 7.52 -4.22
CA GLY A 298 -8.92 8.61 -5.13
C GLY A 298 -10.34 9.12 -4.91
N ALA A 299 -11.32 8.22 -4.87
CA ALA A 299 -12.72 8.57 -4.59
C ALA A 299 -12.88 9.22 -3.20
N LEU A 300 -12.21 8.70 -2.17
CA LEU A 300 -12.25 9.25 -0.82
C LEU A 300 -11.69 10.68 -0.76
N ILE A 301 -10.55 10.95 -1.40
CA ILE A 301 -9.97 12.31 -1.48
C ILE A 301 -10.95 13.26 -2.19
N GLY A 302 -11.53 12.83 -3.31
CA GLY A 302 -12.51 13.61 -4.07
C GLY A 302 -13.78 13.92 -3.26
N ILE A 303 -14.36 12.93 -2.59
CA ILE A 303 -15.54 13.09 -1.74
C ILE A 303 -15.23 13.99 -0.54
N ALA A 304 -14.11 13.75 0.15
CA ALA A 304 -13.71 14.54 1.32
C ALA A 304 -13.50 16.01 0.97
N GLY A 305 -12.78 16.29 -0.15
CA GLY A 305 -12.60 17.65 -0.66
C GLY A 305 -13.92 18.34 -1.00
N SER A 306 -14.82 17.62 -1.66
CA SER A 306 -16.15 18.14 -1.99
C SER A 306 -16.98 18.47 -0.75
N LEU A 307 -17.02 17.57 0.22
CA LEU A 307 -17.76 17.79 1.47
C LEU A 307 -17.21 18.96 2.28
N LEU A 308 -15.89 19.12 2.35
CA LEU A 308 -15.24 20.23 3.02
C LEU A 308 -15.57 21.57 2.35
N ALA A 309 -15.53 21.62 1.01
CA ALA A 309 -15.92 22.79 0.25
C ALA A 309 -17.35 23.22 0.57
N LEU A 310 -18.29 22.25 0.53
CA LEU A 310 -19.71 22.52 0.70
C LEU A 310 -20.08 22.88 2.14
N ARG A 311 -19.42 22.30 3.16
CA ARG A 311 -19.64 22.70 4.56
C ARG A 311 -19.34 24.18 4.79
N ARG A 312 -18.26 24.69 4.19
CA ARG A 312 -17.79 26.06 4.41
C ARG A 312 -18.62 27.12 3.66
N PHE A 313 -19.25 26.75 2.53
CA PHE A 313 -19.92 27.72 1.63
C PHE A 313 -21.46 27.65 1.62
N LEU A 314 -22.06 26.54 2.01
CA LEU A 314 -23.52 26.40 2.08
C LEU A 314 -24.10 26.56 3.49
N SER A 315 -23.27 26.81 4.51
CA SER A 315 -23.69 27.10 5.88
C SER A 315 -23.92 28.59 6.15
N ARG A 316 -23.67 29.45 5.15
CA ARG A 316 -24.03 30.84 5.12
C ARG A 316 -25.19 31.07 4.13
#